data_0f30933fe229cd934671dbff5fa80582
#
_entry.id   0f30933fe229cd934671dbff5fa80582
#
_cell.length_a   1.000
_cell.length_b   1.000
_cell.length_c   1.000
_cell.angle_alpha   90.00
_cell.angle_beta   90.00
_cell.angle_gamma   90.00
#
_symmetry.space_group_name_H-M   'P 1'
#
loop_
_entity.id
_entity.type
_entity.pdbx_description
1 polymer ?
#
loop_
_entity_poly.entity_id
_entity_poly.type
_entity_poly.pdbx_seq_one_letter_code
_entity_poly.pdbx_strand_id
1 'polypeptide(L)'
;MTDAESVTDLAATLRALRRAADLSQRELAGKSGVPQATIARIESGRSPDPSFRTVERLVGAVAGRIVLHGPVGGELAAVPHEELRDAAGRHCPAHLDAREVREPKDWPGAWWAHWFSVPPNRWPPLPAVTFRLNRTMRDRDRLRERVRRDHLVRRYTDPALPSTSWRFVAELPDGGLVGELRAHERSSDLLIGHPEPGQRQVVLDGVLVAPAYRLLGIGRRLVAALVAEMARAGVRSAHAIAESAGAGFLVACGFEVEASRPAALRFDRASRGWRPPGFSGGRLPPW
;
A
#
# COMPACT_ATOMS: atom_id res chain seq x y z
N MET A 1 5.29 31.50 -14.59
CA MET A 1 5.79 32.13 -13.34
C MET A 1 6.56 31.04 -12.64
N THR A 2 7.87 31.05 -12.83
CA THR A 2 8.81 30.11 -12.20
C THR A 2 8.91 30.49 -10.73
N ASP A 3 8.40 29.61 -9.83
CA ASP A 3 8.72 29.70 -8.42
C ASP A 3 10.24 29.64 -8.30
N ALA A 4 10.84 30.75 -7.89
CA ALA A 4 12.24 30.81 -7.53
C ALA A 4 12.43 29.80 -6.40
N GLU A 5 13.22 28.74 -6.64
CA GLU A 5 13.67 27.81 -5.63
C GLU A 5 14.17 28.60 -4.42
N SER A 6 13.41 28.57 -3.36
CA SER A 6 13.80 29.14 -2.08
C SER A 6 14.96 28.31 -1.54
N VAL A 7 16.18 28.70 -1.90
CA VAL A 7 17.37 28.16 -1.27
C VAL A 7 17.25 28.44 0.22
N THR A 8 17.16 27.39 1.02
CA THR A 8 17.06 27.52 2.47
C THR A 8 18.29 28.28 2.99
N ASP A 9 18.07 29.49 3.55
CA ASP A 9 19.14 30.23 4.24
C ASP A 9 19.54 29.47 5.51
N LEU A 10 20.52 28.59 5.35
CA LEU A 10 21.02 27.76 6.43
C LEU A 10 21.55 28.59 7.60
N ALA A 11 22.18 29.74 7.34
CA ALA A 11 22.71 30.61 8.38
C ALA A 11 21.60 31.19 9.25
N ALA A 12 20.55 31.74 8.59
CA ALA A 12 19.38 32.25 9.29
C ALA A 12 18.60 31.14 10.03
N THR A 13 18.47 29.97 9.41
CA THR A 13 17.75 28.84 10.02
C THR A 13 18.47 28.31 11.27
N LEU A 14 19.78 28.11 11.23
CA LEU A 14 20.55 27.67 12.40
C LEU A 14 20.55 28.71 13.52
N ARG A 15 20.63 29.99 13.16
CA ARG A 15 20.52 31.10 14.15
C ARG A 15 19.13 31.11 14.80
N ALA A 16 18.06 30.93 14.04
CA ALA A 16 16.70 30.85 14.55
C ALA A 16 16.52 29.67 15.49
N LEU A 17 17.02 28.50 15.11
CA LEU A 17 16.98 27.28 15.91
C LEU A 17 17.71 27.45 17.25
N ARG A 18 18.92 28.03 17.24
CA ARG A 18 19.70 28.32 18.45
C ARG A 18 18.96 29.30 19.38
N ARG A 19 18.39 30.37 18.80
CA ARG A 19 17.62 31.36 19.57
C ARG A 19 16.36 30.76 20.18
N ALA A 20 15.67 29.88 19.44
CA ALA A 20 14.50 29.18 19.97
C ALA A 20 14.84 28.29 21.18
N ALA A 21 16.07 27.77 21.23
CA ALA A 21 16.57 27.01 22.36
C ALA A 21 17.21 27.88 23.49
N ASP A 22 17.16 29.20 23.34
CA ASP A 22 17.73 30.19 24.28
C ASP A 22 19.22 29.95 24.55
N LEU A 23 20.01 29.63 23.54
CA LEU A 23 21.43 29.33 23.65
C LEU A 23 22.31 30.44 23.05
N SER A 24 23.41 30.79 23.73
CA SER A 24 24.53 31.51 23.13
C SER A 24 25.30 30.60 22.15
N GLN A 25 26.10 31.16 21.25
CA GLN A 25 26.99 30.37 20.38
C GLN A 25 27.99 29.52 21.19
N ARG A 26 28.43 30.00 22.35
CA ARG A 26 29.37 29.30 23.23
C ARG A 26 28.70 28.07 23.89
N GLU A 27 27.46 28.24 24.34
CA GLU A 27 26.68 27.14 24.94
C GLU A 27 26.32 26.08 23.87
N LEU A 28 25.94 26.52 22.67
CA LEU A 28 25.71 25.57 21.55
C LEU A 28 27.00 24.83 21.18
N ALA A 29 28.17 25.50 21.22
CA ALA A 29 29.45 24.87 20.98
C ALA A 29 29.73 23.78 22.03
N GLY A 30 29.47 24.07 23.30
CA GLY A 30 29.62 23.10 24.40
C GLY A 30 28.73 21.88 24.23
N LYS A 31 27.45 22.06 23.84
CA LYS A 31 26.48 20.99 23.64
C LYS A 31 26.74 20.17 22.37
N SER A 32 27.09 20.83 21.26
CA SER A 32 27.26 20.16 19.97
C SER A 32 28.66 19.60 19.75
N GLY A 33 29.66 20.07 20.54
CA GLY A 33 31.09 19.80 20.29
C GLY A 33 31.62 20.40 18.98
N VAL A 34 30.89 21.36 18.39
CA VAL A 34 31.35 22.14 17.22
C VAL A 34 32.01 23.42 17.74
N PRO A 35 33.22 23.77 17.30
CA PRO A 35 33.91 24.98 17.77
C PRO A 35 33.07 26.25 17.58
N GLN A 36 33.02 27.13 18.58
CA GLN A 36 32.28 28.38 18.55
C GLN A 36 32.61 29.25 17.32
N ALA A 37 33.88 29.31 16.94
CA ALA A 37 34.30 30.02 15.73
C ALA A 37 33.67 29.44 14.45
N THR A 38 33.47 28.13 14.39
CA THR A 38 32.80 27.48 13.26
C THR A 38 31.33 27.85 13.23
N ILE A 39 30.65 27.84 14.38
CA ILE A 39 29.24 28.25 14.50
C ILE A 39 29.08 29.71 14.04
N ALA A 40 29.95 30.60 14.53
CA ALA A 40 29.92 32.01 14.16
C ALA A 40 30.10 32.23 12.63
N ARG A 41 31.00 31.46 11.99
CA ARG A 41 31.22 31.51 10.54
C ARG A 41 29.99 31.01 9.76
N ILE A 42 29.36 29.93 10.19
CA ILE A 42 28.14 29.42 9.55
C ILE A 42 27.02 30.43 9.70
N GLU A 43 26.71 30.90 10.90
CA GLU A 43 25.64 31.84 11.16
C GLU A 43 25.83 33.23 10.52
N SER A 44 27.09 33.62 10.22
CA SER A 44 27.38 34.85 9.48
C SER A 44 27.39 34.69 7.95
N GLY A 45 27.15 33.48 7.44
CA GLY A 45 27.20 33.18 6.02
C GLY A 45 28.64 33.07 5.45
N ARG A 46 29.67 33.21 6.28
CA ARG A 46 31.08 33.11 5.85
C ARG A 46 31.51 31.64 5.57
N SER A 47 30.72 30.67 5.94
CA SER A 47 30.90 29.25 5.62
C SER A 47 29.56 28.74 5.05
N PRO A 48 29.30 28.98 3.74
CA PRO A 48 28.02 28.64 3.12
C PRO A 48 27.78 27.13 3.04
N ASP A 49 28.84 26.32 2.97
CA ASP A 49 28.80 24.86 2.77
C ASP A 49 29.38 24.11 3.97
N PRO A 50 28.77 24.13 5.15
CA PRO A 50 29.19 23.29 6.25
C PRO A 50 28.90 21.82 5.93
N SER A 51 29.72 20.90 6.43
CA SER A 51 29.43 19.47 6.26
C SER A 51 28.07 19.10 6.88
N PHE A 52 27.38 18.16 6.26
CA PHE A 52 26.10 17.66 6.78
C PHE A 52 26.23 17.21 8.26
N ARG A 53 27.32 16.52 8.61
CA ARG A 53 27.59 16.10 9.98
C ARG A 53 27.69 17.26 10.97
N THR A 54 28.23 18.38 10.52
CA THR A 54 28.30 19.60 11.38
C THR A 54 26.89 20.15 11.63
N VAL A 55 26.05 20.22 10.58
CA VAL A 55 24.65 20.66 10.71
C VAL A 55 23.85 19.71 11.59
N GLU A 56 23.98 18.41 11.38
CA GLU A 56 23.32 17.37 12.16
C GLU A 56 23.64 17.49 13.66
N ARG A 57 24.91 17.71 14.01
CA ARG A 57 25.34 17.91 15.42
C ARG A 57 24.76 19.17 16.03
N LEU A 58 24.72 20.27 15.26
CA LEU A 58 24.15 21.54 15.74
C LEU A 58 22.64 21.41 15.97
N VAL A 59 21.91 20.80 15.04
CA VAL A 59 20.45 20.57 15.15
C VAL A 59 20.15 19.59 16.28
N GLY A 60 20.89 18.49 16.41
CA GLY A 60 20.72 17.50 17.47
C GLY A 60 21.01 18.05 18.87
N ALA A 61 21.95 19.01 19.01
CA ALA A 61 22.30 19.64 20.28
C ALA A 61 21.14 20.43 20.91
N VAL A 62 20.13 20.79 20.13
CA VAL A 62 18.90 21.48 20.55
C VAL A 62 17.65 20.60 20.43
N ALA A 63 17.82 19.28 20.44
CA ALA A 63 16.75 18.28 20.25
C ALA A 63 15.98 18.46 18.93
N GLY A 64 16.56 19.11 17.94
CA GLY A 64 16.02 19.26 16.60
C GLY A 64 16.24 18.00 15.76
N ARG A 65 15.53 17.94 14.62
CA ARG A 65 15.64 16.87 13.64
C ARG A 65 15.73 17.46 12.22
N ILE A 66 16.62 16.91 11.40
CA ILE A 66 16.67 17.24 9.96
C ILE A 66 15.72 16.30 9.24
N VAL A 67 14.83 16.86 8.45
CA VAL A 67 13.85 16.11 7.66
C VAL A 67 14.03 16.51 6.20
N LEU A 68 14.08 15.51 5.32
CA LEU A 68 14.10 15.71 3.88
C LEU A 68 12.68 15.49 3.35
N HIS A 69 12.21 16.42 2.55
CA HIS A 69 10.95 16.28 1.84
C HIS A 69 11.19 15.90 0.39
N GLY A 70 10.39 14.96 -0.13
CA GLY A 70 10.42 14.61 -1.54
C GLY A 70 9.71 15.66 -2.41
N PRO A 71 9.84 15.58 -3.75
CA PRO A 71 9.27 16.56 -4.70
C PRO A 71 7.74 16.62 -4.68
N VAL A 72 7.06 15.62 -4.14
CA VAL A 72 5.58 15.56 -4.03
C VAL A 72 5.10 15.98 -2.63
N GLY A 73 6.00 16.48 -1.79
CA GLY A 73 5.73 16.72 -0.37
C GLY A 73 5.83 15.44 0.46
N GLY A 74 5.79 15.58 1.78
CA GLY A 74 5.95 14.48 2.71
C GLY A 74 7.43 14.14 3.02
N GLU A 75 7.63 13.55 4.19
CA GLU A 75 8.96 13.14 4.66
C GLU A 75 9.52 12.02 3.79
N LEU A 76 10.73 12.21 3.28
CA LEU A 76 11.44 11.19 2.52
C LEU A 76 12.10 10.21 3.49
N ALA A 77 11.57 8.99 3.54
CA ALA A 77 12.18 7.92 4.33
C ALA A 77 13.50 7.45 3.72
N ALA A 78 14.47 7.16 4.57
CA ALA A 78 15.72 6.54 4.12
C ALA A 78 15.42 5.16 3.52
N VAL A 79 15.99 4.88 2.36
CA VAL A 79 15.95 3.56 1.73
C VAL A 79 17.23 2.83 2.14
N PRO A 80 17.12 1.69 2.85
CA PRO A 80 18.29 0.88 3.17
C PRO A 80 19.03 0.45 1.90
N HIS A 81 20.32 0.25 2.01
CA HIS A 81 21.09 -0.32 0.91
C HIS A 81 20.58 -1.72 0.62
N GLU A 82 20.16 -1.99 -0.62
CA GLU A 82 19.64 -3.29 -0.98
C GLU A 82 20.68 -4.39 -0.81
N GLU A 83 20.28 -5.48 -0.16
CA GLU A 83 21.12 -6.67 0.01
C GLU A 83 21.18 -7.53 -1.27
N LEU A 84 20.28 -7.25 -2.23
CA LEU A 84 20.20 -8.00 -3.49
C LEU A 84 21.45 -7.78 -4.34
N ARG A 85 22.05 -8.89 -4.77
CA ARG A 85 23.27 -8.90 -5.59
C ARG A 85 23.05 -9.70 -6.87
N ASP A 86 23.74 -9.30 -7.92
CA ASP A 86 23.75 -10.07 -9.16
C ASP A 86 24.63 -11.34 -9.00
N ALA A 87 24.66 -12.17 -10.05
CA ALA A 87 25.45 -13.40 -10.06
C ALA A 87 26.98 -13.17 -9.86
N ALA A 88 27.47 -11.95 -10.06
CA ALA A 88 28.86 -11.56 -9.81
C ALA A 88 29.08 -10.93 -8.42
N GLY A 89 28.07 -10.95 -7.54
CA GLY A 89 28.12 -10.39 -6.20
C GLY A 89 28.03 -8.87 -6.13
N ARG A 90 27.68 -8.18 -7.23
CA ARG A 90 27.59 -6.72 -7.28
C ARG A 90 26.18 -6.26 -6.89
N HIS A 91 26.08 -5.12 -6.22
CA HIS A 91 24.78 -4.49 -5.97
C HIS A 91 24.14 -3.99 -7.26
N CYS A 92 22.83 -4.18 -7.35
CA CYS A 92 22.05 -3.57 -8.42
C CYS A 92 21.98 -2.06 -8.25
N PRO A 93 21.89 -1.27 -9.35
CA PRO A 93 21.68 0.17 -9.23
C PRO A 93 20.37 0.48 -8.50
N ALA A 94 20.44 1.24 -7.41
CA ALA A 94 19.31 1.51 -6.50
C ALA A 94 18.06 2.07 -7.21
N HIS A 95 18.25 2.87 -8.29
CA HIS A 95 17.13 3.45 -9.05
C HIS A 95 16.34 2.44 -9.91
N LEU A 96 16.80 1.19 -10.01
CA LEU A 96 16.17 0.16 -10.86
C LEU A 96 15.18 -0.72 -10.11
N ASP A 97 15.06 -0.59 -8.78
CA ASP A 97 14.16 -1.36 -7.93
C ASP A 97 14.35 -2.88 -8.16
N ALA A 98 15.55 -3.36 -7.88
CA ALA A 98 15.89 -4.77 -8.03
C ALA A 98 15.01 -5.66 -7.15
N ARG A 99 14.71 -6.85 -7.64
CA ARG A 99 13.89 -7.85 -6.93
C ARG A 99 14.36 -9.27 -7.23
N GLU A 100 14.12 -10.17 -6.30
CA GLU A 100 14.38 -11.59 -6.50
C GLU A 100 13.52 -12.17 -7.61
N VAL A 101 14.08 -13.15 -8.31
CA VAL A 101 13.38 -13.98 -9.29
C VAL A 101 13.21 -15.37 -8.67
N ARG A 102 11.96 -15.71 -8.33
CA ARG A 102 11.60 -17.01 -7.77
C ARG A 102 10.99 -17.93 -8.81
N GLU A 103 10.33 -17.35 -9.79
CA GLU A 103 9.63 -18.06 -10.86
C GLU A 103 9.70 -17.25 -12.17
N PRO A 104 9.46 -17.90 -13.33
CA PRO A 104 9.58 -17.23 -14.64
C PRO A 104 8.78 -15.94 -14.78
N LYS A 105 7.62 -15.85 -14.13
CA LYS A 105 6.79 -14.64 -14.18
C LYS A 105 7.42 -13.41 -13.51
N ASP A 106 8.38 -13.62 -12.60
CA ASP A 106 9.06 -12.53 -11.91
C ASP A 106 10.11 -11.86 -12.81
N TRP A 107 10.52 -12.54 -13.86
CA TRP A 107 11.53 -12.05 -14.80
C TRP A 107 10.87 -11.20 -15.90
N PRO A 108 10.95 -9.84 -15.83
CA PRO A 108 10.34 -8.97 -16.83
C PRO A 108 11.08 -9.09 -18.16
N GLY A 109 10.32 -9.15 -19.24
CA GLY A 109 10.85 -9.37 -20.59
C GLY A 109 10.77 -10.82 -21.03
N ALA A 110 10.22 -11.65 -20.22
CA ALA A 110 9.91 -12.99 -20.58
C ALA A 110 8.75 -13.03 -21.59
N TRP A 111 9.07 -13.10 -22.84
CA TRP A 111 8.26 -13.79 -23.85
C TRP A 111 8.11 -15.29 -23.49
N TRP A 112 8.27 -15.59 -22.22
CA TRP A 112 8.27 -16.89 -21.54
C TRP A 112 6.88 -17.33 -21.10
N ALA A 113 5.81 -16.78 -21.64
CA ALA A 113 4.45 -17.16 -21.25
C ALA A 113 4.21 -18.68 -21.32
N HIS A 114 4.91 -19.38 -22.21
CA HIS A 114 4.84 -20.83 -22.31
C HIS A 114 5.48 -21.56 -21.11
N TRP A 115 6.41 -20.93 -20.38
CA TRP A 115 7.05 -21.55 -19.23
C TRP A 115 6.13 -21.60 -18.00
N PHE A 116 5.10 -20.75 -17.94
CA PHE A 116 4.14 -20.76 -16.84
C PHE A 116 3.31 -22.04 -16.78
N SER A 117 3.19 -22.74 -17.87
CA SER A 117 2.46 -24.00 -17.97
C SER A 117 3.33 -25.25 -17.80
N VAL A 118 4.64 -25.11 -17.68
CA VAL A 118 5.56 -26.23 -17.49
C VAL A 118 5.97 -26.38 -16.01
N PRO A 119 6.23 -27.61 -15.56
CA PRO A 119 6.65 -27.85 -14.19
C PRO A 119 8.03 -27.22 -13.88
N PRO A 120 8.31 -26.87 -12.61
CA PRO A 120 9.53 -26.15 -12.23
C PRO A 120 10.85 -26.80 -12.65
N ASN A 121 10.90 -28.13 -12.71
CA ASN A 121 12.08 -28.87 -13.14
C ASN A 121 12.42 -28.73 -14.62
N ARG A 122 11.55 -28.11 -15.41
CA ARG A 122 11.76 -27.76 -16.84
C ARG A 122 11.98 -26.28 -17.07
N TRP A 123 12.05 -25.47 -16.02
CA TRP A 123 12.33 -24.06 -16.16
C TRP A 123 13.77 -23.82 -16.60
N PRO A 124 14.03 -22.76 -17.38
CA PRO A 124 15.39 -22.35 -17.68
C PRO A 124 16.09 -21.87 -16.40
N PRO A 125 17.43 -21.81 -16.37
CA PRO A 125 18.16 -21.15 -15.31
C PRO A 125 17.65 -19.71 -15.16
N LEU A 126 17.10 -19.40 -13.99
CA LEU A 126 16.59 -18.06 -13.70
C LEU A 126 17.72 -17.21 -13.09
N PRO A 127 17.82 -15.93 -13.45
CA PRO A 127 18.73 -15.02 -12.74
C PRO A 127 18.24 -14.88 -11.30
N ALA A 128 19.15 -14.75 -10.35
CA ALA A 128 18.79 -14.56 -8.94
C ALA A 128 18.03 -13.24 -8.71
N VAL A 129 18.37 -12.23 -9.50
CA VAL A 129 17.84 -10.86 -9.36
C VAL A 129 17.48 -10.30 -10.73
N THR A 130 16.43 -9.50 -10.78
CA THR A 130 16.00 -8.78 -11.97
C THR A 130 15.60 -7.35 -11.68
N PHE A 131 15.56 -6.54 -12.74
CA PHE A 131 15.08 -5.15 -12.69
C PHE A 131 14.56 -4.72 -14.07
N ARG A 132 13.80 -3.61 -14.10
CA ARG A 132 13.33 -3.03 -15.35
C ARG A 132 14.14 -1.81 -15.74
N LEU A 133 14.70 -1.78 -16.94
CA LEU A 133 15.39 -0.60 -17.49
C LEU A 133 14.43 0.52 -17.87
N ASN A 134 13.24 0.18 -18.36
CA ASN A 134 12.25 1.16 -18.80
C ASN A 134 11.66 1.92 -17.61
N ARG A 135 11.88 3.25 -17.58
CA ARG A 135 11.43 4.15 -16.51
C ARG A 135 9.90 4.14 -16.34
N THR A 136 9.15 4.25 -17.45
CA THR A 136 7.67 4.27 -17.38
C THR A 136 7.13 2.98 -16.74
N MET A 137 7.75 1.84 -17.02
CA MET A 137 7.36 0.57 -16.41
C MET A 137 7.70 0.53 -14.91
N ARG A 138 8.86 1.07 -14.51
CA ARG A 138 9.20 1.17 -13.08
C ARG A 138 8.23 2.09 -12.32
N ASP A 139 7.94 3.26 -12.89
CA ASP A 139 7.00 4.21 -12.27
C ASP A 139 5.60 3.59 -12.12
N ARG A 140 5.16 2.82 -13.10
CA ARG A 140 3.92 2.03 -13.02
C ARG A 140 3.99 0.96 -11.92
N ASP A 141 5.09 0.21 -11.84
CA ASP A 141 5.26 -0.83 -10.82
C ASP A 141 5.30 -0.20 -9.41
N ARG A 142 5.99 0.94 -9.22
CA ARG A 142 6.01 1.72 -7.97
C ARG A 142 4.62 2.24 -7.58
N LEU A 143 3.88 2.76 -8.55
CA LEU A 143 2.49 3.20 -8.30
C LEU A 143 1.62 2.04 -7.85
N ARG A 144 1.71 0.89 -8.53
CA ARG A 144 0.95 -0.30 -8.18
C ARG A 144 1.29 -0.82 -6.78
N GLU A 145 2.58 -0.81 -6.41
CA GLU A 145 3.01 -1.22 -5.07
C GLU A 145 2.54 -0.23 -4.00
N ARG A 146 2.57 1.07 -4.26
CA ARG A 146 1.99 2.08 -3.39
C ARG A 146 0.50 1.86 -3.19
N VAL A 147 -0.26 1.68 -4.26
CA VAL A 147 -1.70 1.39 -4.17
C VAL A 147 -1.97 0.10 -3.39
N ARG A 148 -1.18 -0.96 -3.63
CA ARG A 148 -1.30 -2.23 -2.91
C ARG A 148 -1.12 -2.05 -1.40
N ARG A 149 -0.16 -1.24 -0.98
CA ARG A 149 0.18 -1.01 0.42
C ARG A 149 -0.77 -0.04 1.10
N ASP A 150 -1.08 1.07 0.45
CA ASP A 150 -1.62 2.26 1.10
C ASP A 150 -3.14 2.41 0.95
N HIS A 151 -3.81 1.60 0.09
CA HIS A 151 -5.26 1.71 -0.04
C HIS A 151 -5.98 1.27 1.24
N LEU A 152 -6.99 2.04 1.61
CA LEU A 152 -7.86 1.78 2.74
C LEU A 152 -9.24 1.35 2.25
N VAL A 153 -9.85 0.38 2.93
CA VAL A 153 -11.23 -0.03 2.66
C VAL A 153 -12.09 0.44 3.83
N ARG A 154 -13.15 1.18 3.50
CA ARG A 154 -14.13 1.64 4.49
C ARG A 154 -15.56 1.44 4.01
N ARG A 155 -16.49 1.27 4.94
CA ARG A 155 -17.92 1.35 4.65
C ARG A 155 -18.27 2.81 4.36
N TYR A 156 -18.96 3.05 3.27
CA TYR A 156 -19.49 4.35 2.92
C TYR A 156 -20.98 4.38 3.30
N THR A 157 -21.35 5.35 4.13
CA THR A 157 -22.73 5.54 4.56
C THR A 157 -23.24 6.84 3.93
N ASP A 158 -24.34 6.76 3.21
CA ASP A 158 -24.99 7.90 2.59
C ASP A 158 -26.44 7.95 3.07
N PRO A 159 -26.90 9.04 3.71
CA PRO A 159 -28.29 9.18 4.16
C PRO A 159 -29.34 9.07 3.03
N ALA A 160 -28.92 9.33 1.79
CA ALA A 160 -29.81 9.21 0.62
C ALA A 160 -29.99 7.76 0.17
N LEU A 161 -29.17 6.81 0.65
CA LEU A 161 -29.32 5.39 0.32
C LEU A 161 -30.20 4.69 1.36
N PRO A 162 -30.98 3.66 0.94
CA PRO A 162 -31.72 2.81 1.88
C PRO A 162 -30.80 2.24 2.96
N SER A 163 -31.29 2.11 4.18
CA SER A 163 -30.54 1.51 5.30
C SER A 163 -30.12 0.05 5.04
N THR A 164 -30.80 -0.61 4.10
CA THR A 164 -30.45 -1.96 3.62
C THR A 164 -29.30 -1.98 2.63
N SER A 165 -28.86 -0.83 2.12
CA SER A 165 -27.76 -0.74 1.15
C SER A 165 -26.42 -0.74 1.85
N TRP A 166 -25.51 -1.55 1.34
CA TRP A 166 -24.15 -1.67 1.83
C TRP A 166 -23.17 -1.27 0.74
N ARG A 167 -22.41 -0.25 1.00
CA ARG A 167 -21.40 0.26 0.08
C ARG A 167 -20.04 0.29 0.76
N PHE A 168 -19.04 -0.34 0.15
CA PHE A 168 -17.66 -0.30 0.59
C PHE A 168 -16.82 0.33 -0.50
N VAL A 169 -15.92 1.20 -0.12
CA VAL A 169 -15.01 1.88 -1.04
C VAL A 169 -13.57 1.59 -0.65
N ALA A 170 -12.73 1.38 -1.66
CA ALA A 170 -11.30 1.31 -1.51
C ALA A 170 -10.71 2.62 -2.05
N GLU A 171 -10.03 3.36 -1.19
CA GLU A 171 -9.50 4.70 -1.47
C GLU A 171 -8.01 4.79 -1.16
N LEU A 172 -7.31 5.64 -1.87
CA LEU A 172 -5.96 6.06 -1.53
C LEU A 172 -5.98 7.16 -0.46
N PRO A 173 -4.86 7.41 0.24
CA PRO A 173 -4.76 8.49 1.22
C PRO A 173 -5.09 9.88 0.67
N ASP A 174 -4.92 10.09 -0.63
CA ASP A 174 -5.28 11.32 -1.34
C ASP A 174 -6.76 11.42 -1.73
N GLY A 175 -7.58 10.42 -1.34
CA GLY A 175 -9.01 10.34 -1.65
C GLY A 175 -9.32 9.69 -3.00
N GLY A 176 -8.32 9.26 -3.77
CA GLY A 176 -8.50 8.58 -5.05
C GLY A 176 -9.24 7.25 -4.90
N LEU A 177 -10.42 7.11 -5.53
CA LEU A 177 -11.20 5.87 -5.51
C LEU A 177 -10.54 4.83 -6.43
N VAL A 178 -10.18 3.67 -5.89
CA VAL A 178 -9.54 2.57 -6.63
C VAL A 178 -10.42 1.32 -6.75
N GLY A 179 -11.46 1.23 -5.95
CA GLY A 179 -12.43 0.12 -6.03
C GLY A 179 -13.68 0.37 -5.20
N GLU A 180 -14.73 -0.35 -5.54
CA GLU A 180 -16.03 -0.27 -4.87
C GLU A 180 -16.69 -1.63 -4.84
N LEU A 181 -17.42 -1.90 -3.74
CA LEU A 181 -18.32 -3.04 -3.60
C LEU A 181 -19.69 -2.51 -3.18
N ARG A 182 -20.73 -3.01 -3.85
CA ARG A 182 -22.14 -2.75 -3.51
C ARG A 182 -22.84 -4.05 -3.18
N ALA A 183 -23.67 -3.98 -2.16
CA ALA A 183 -24.51 -5.07 -1.73
C ALA A 183 -25.78 -4.50 -1.07
N HIS A 184 -26.79 -5.32 -0.92
CA HIS A 184 -27.99 -4.95 -0.17
C HIS A 184 -28.49 -6.11 0.69
N GLU A 185 -29.21 -5.77 1.77
CA GLU A 185 -29.89 -6.76 2.57
C GLU A 185 -31.24 -7.12 1.94
N ARG A 186 -31.57 -8.39 2.01
CA ARG A 186 -32.84 -8.95 1.64
C ARG A 186 -33.39 -9.83 2.75
N SER A 187 -34.66 -9.70 3.07
CA SER A 187 -35.36 -10.65 3.94
C SER A 187 -35.76 -11.89 3.15
N SER A 188 -35.59 -13.06 3.75
CA SER A 188 -36.06 -14.32 3.19
C SER A 188 -37.59 -14.43 3.19
N ASP A 189 -38.32 -13.57 3.93
CA ASP A 189 -39.80 -13.56 3.98
C ASP A 189 -40.44 -13.29 2.61
N LEU A 190 -39.69 -12.70 1.69
CA LEU A 190 -40.13 -12.45 0.31
C LEU A 190 -39.95 -13.67 -0.62
N LEU A 191 -39.31 -14.74 -0.14
CA LEU A 191 -39.06 -15.94 -0.93
C LEU A 191 -40.01 -17.06 -0.53
N ILE A 192 -41.01 -17.34 -1.39
CA ILE A 192 -41.91 -18.44 -1.21
C ILE A 192 -41.13 -19.77 -1.16
N GLY A 193 -41.30 -20.55 -0.08
CA GLY A 193 -40.65 -21.86 0.08
C GLY A 193 -39.27 -21.82 0.77
N HIS A 194 -38.86 -20.70 1.35
CA HIS A 194 -37.62 -20.67 2.13
C HIS A 194 -37.84 -21.35 3.51
N PRO A 195 -36.88 -22.24 3.94
CA PRO A 195 -37.10 -23.06 5.15
C PRO A 195 -37.06 -22.26 6.47
N GLU A 196 -36.47 -21.06 6.47
CA GLU A 196 -36.37 -20.22 7.66
C GLU A 196 -36.86 -18.79 7.38
N PRO A 197 -38.13 -18.47 7.71
CA PRO A 197 -38.66 -17.13 7.60
C PRO A 197 -37.97 -16.16 8.57
N GLY A 198 -37.76 -14.91 8.17
CA GLY A 198 -37.11 -13.87 8.99
C GLY A 198 -35.58 -13.83 8.92
N GLN A 199 -34.95 -14.73 8.19
CA GLN A 199 -33.47 -14.72 8.06
C GLN A 199 -33.02 -13.61 7.10
N ARG A 200 -32.17 -12.71 7.61
CA ARG A 200 -31.54 -11.65 6.80
C ARG A 200 -30.42 -12.25 5.96
N GLN A 201 -30.39 -11.90 4.69
CA GLN A 201 -29.39 -12.29 3.72
C GLN A 201 -28.81 -11.05 3.05
N VAL A 202 -27.58 -11.13 2.57
CA VAL A 202 -26.97 -10.09 1.75
C VAL A 202 -26.88 -10.55 0.30
N VAL A 203 -27.25 -9.68 -0.61
CA VAL A 203 -27.03 -9.87 -2.04
C VAL A 203 -25.87 -8.96 -2.46
N LEU A 204 -24.83 -9.55 -3.01
CA LEU A 204 -23.68 -8.83 -3.56
C LEU A 204 -24.02 -8.40 -4.99
N ASP A 205 -24.22 -7.10 -5.19
CA ASP A 205 -24.58 -6.53 -6.49
C ASP A 205 -23.39 -6.43 -7.43
N GLY A 206 -22.20 -6.13 -6.88
CA GLY A 206 -20.99 -6.07 -7.68
C GLY A 206 -19.75 -5.66 -6.91
N VAL A 207 -18.61 -6.03 -7.48
CA VAL A 207 -17.27 -5.62 -7.04
C VAL A 207 -16.53 -5.03 -8.22
N LEU A 208 -16.21 -3.77 -8.15
CA LEU A 208 -15.51 -3.01 -9.18
C LEU A 208 -14.11 -2.63 -8.69
N VAL A 209 -13.11 -2.86 -9.51
CA VAL A 209 -11.73 -2.38 -9.27
C VAL A 209 -11.25 -1.70 -10.54
N ALA A 210 -10.72 -0.49 -10.40
CA ALA A 210 -10.20 0.28 -11.51
C ALA A 210 -9.18 -0.56 -12.31
N PRO A 211 -9.27 -0.60 -13.66
CA PRO A 211 -8.49 -1.53 -14.48
C PRO A 211 -6.98 -1.49 -14.22
N ALA A 212 -6.43 -0.30 -13.99
CA ALA A 212 -5.01 -0.11 -13.70
C ALA A 212 -4.55 -0.77 -12.38
N TYR A 213 -5.48 -1.03 -11.46
CA TYR A 213 -5.21 -1.52 -10.09
C TYR A 213 -5.77 -2.93 -9.84
N ARG A 214 -6.22 -3.62 -10.89
CA ARG A 214 -6.62 -5.02 -10.78
C ARG A 214 -5.43 -5.91 -10.38
N LEU A 215 -5.73 -7.03 -9.74
CA LEU A 215 -4.76 -8.03 -9.24
C LEU A 215 -3.83 -7.50 -8.11
N LEU A 216 -4.18 -6.40 -7.45
CA LEU A 216 -3.49 -5.88 -6.27
C LEU A 216 -4.14 -6.30 -4.93
N GLY A 217 -5.10 -7.21 -4.96
CA GLY A 217 -5.79 -7.68 -3.76
C GLY A 217 -6.96 -6.80 -3.30
N ILE A 218 -7.22 -5.66 -3.97
CA ILE A 218 -8.27 -4.70 -3.59
C ILE A 218 -9.64 -5.38 -3.51
N GLY A 219 -10.03 -6.14 -4.53
CA GLY A 219 -11.30 -6.85 -4.55
C GLY A 219 -11.46 -7.81 -3.37
N ARG A 220 -10.40 -8.56 -3.01
CA ARG A 220 -10.41 -9.45 -1.84
C ARG A 220 -10.61 -8.68 -0.53
N ARG A 221 -9.97 -7.52 -0.38
CA ARG A 221 -10.15 -6.67 0.82
C ARG A 221 -11.57 -6.11 0.90
N LEU A 222 -12.17 -5.72 -0.23
CA LEU A 222 -13.57 -5.28 -0.29
C LEU A 222 -14.52 -6.40 0.14
N VAL A 223 -14.37 -7.62 -0.37
CA VAL A 223 -15.17 -8.77 0.04
C VAL A 223 -14.92 -9.13 1.51
N ALA A 224 -13.69 -9.07 1.98
CA ALA A 224 -13.37 -9.27 3.40
C ALA A 224 -14.06 -8.24 4.31
N ALA A 225 -14.13 -6.98 3.89
CA ALA A 225 -14.86 -5.93 4.60
C ALA A 225 -16.37 -6.19 4.63
N LEU A 226 -16.95 -6.67 3.53
CA LEU A 226 -18.34 -7.12 3.50
C LEU A 226 -18.60 -8.23 4.51
N VAL A 227 -17.78 -9.28 4.51
CA VAL A 227 -17.91 -10.42 5.43
C VAL A 227 -17.74 -10.00 6.90
N ALA A 228 -16.82 -9.07 7.19
CA ALA A 228 -16.67 -8.51 8.53
C ALA A 228 -17.92 -7.73 8.97
N GLU A 229 -18.55 -6.99 8.05
CA GLU A 229 -19.79 -6.27 8.34
C GLU A 229 -20.97 -7.23 8.54
N MET A 230 -21.08 -8.25 7.71
CA MET A 230 -22.08 -9.31 7.90
C MET A 230 -21.95 -9.94 9.30
N ALA A 231 -20.72 -10.15 9.78
CA ALA A 231 -20.48 -10.66 11.12
C ALA A 231 -21.00 -9.72 12.21
N ARG A 232 -20.77 -8.40 12.05
CA ARG A 232 -21.25 -7.37 13.00
C ARG A 232 -22.78 -7.24 12.96
N ALA A 233 -23.38 -7.35 11.79
CA ALA A 233 -24.82 -7.24 11.59
C ALA A 233 -25.59 -8.54 11.91
N GLY A 234 -24.90 -9.64 12.27
CA GLY A 234 -25.54 -10.93 12.53
C GLY A 234 -26.05 -11.66 11.27
N VAL A 235 -25.68 -11.20 10.07
CA VAL A 235 -26.05 -11.84 8.80
C VAL A 235 -25.13 -13.04 8.54
N ARG A 236 -25.72 -14.20 8.18
CA ARG A 236 -24.96 -15.45 8.00
C ARG A 236 -24.57 -15.72 6.56
N SER A 237 -25.44 -15.38 5.60
CA SER A 237 -25.25 -15.75 4.19
C SER A 237 -25.22 -14.54 3.27
N ALA A 238 -24.40 -14.62 2.24
CA ALA A 238 -24.40 -13.71 1.11
C ALA A 238 -24.55 -14.48 -0.19
N HIS A 239 -25.32 -13.93 -1.12
CA HIS A 239 -25.57 -14.49 -2.44
C HIS A 239 -25.03 -13.54 -3.50
N ALA A 240 -24.53 -14.10 -4.59
CA ALA A 240 -24.04 -13.34 -5.73
C ALA A 240 -24.38 -14.06 -7.04
N ILE A 241 -24.60 -13.29 -8.08
CA ILE A 241 -24.66 -13.80 -9.46
C ILE A 241 -23.41 -13.27 -10.17
N ALA A 242 -22.63 -14.17 -10.74
CA ALA A 242 -21.41 -13.80 -11.43
C ALA A 242 -21.19 -14.68 -12.66
N GLU A 243 -20.50 -14.13 -13.65
CA GLU A 243 -20.14 -14.82 -14.87
C GLU A 243 -18.61 -14.98 -14.98
N SER A 244 -18.17 -16.06 -15.63
CA SER A 244 -16.78 -16.27 -16.02
C SER A 244 -15.76 -15.96 -14.91
N ALA A 245 -14.90 -14.98 -15.17
CA ALA A 245 -13.82 -14.58 -14.23
C ALA A 245 -14.35 -14.06 -12.88
N GLY A 246 -15.56 -13.49 -12.84
CA GLY A 246 -16.20 -13.03 -11.60
C GLY A 246 -16.53 -14.18 -10.67
N ALA A 247 -17.04 -15.30 -11.20
CA ALA A 247 -17.33 -16.49 -10.42
C ALA A 247 -16.06 -17.09 -9.80
N GLY A 248 -14.97 -17.22 -10.59
CA GLY A 248 -13.67 -17.70 -10.08
C GLY A 248 -13.09 -16.78 -8.98
N PHE A 249 -13.25 -15.47 -9.10
CA PHE A 249 -12.85 -14.52 -8.08
C PHE A 249 -13.64 -14.71 -6.78
N LEU A 250 -14.97 -14.86 -6.84
CA LEU A 250 -15.81 -15.05 -5.66
C LEU A 250 -15.54 -16.40 -4.98
N VAL A 251 -15.31 -17.46 -5.75
CA VAL A 251 -14.87 -18.76 -5.21
C VAL A 251 -13.54 -18.60 -4.46
N ALA A 252 -12.59 -17.86 -5.02
CA ALA A 252 -11.32 -17.55 -4.34
C ALA A 252 -11.49 -16.67 -3.09
N CYS A 253 -12.65 -16.01 -2.92
CA CYS A 253 -13.07 -15.27 -1.73
C CYS A 253 -13.90 -16.10 -0.74
N GLY A 254 -14.13 -17.40 -1.01
CA GLY A 254 -14.82 -18.32 -0.09
C GLY A 254 -16.31 -18.51 -0.38
N PHE A 255 -16.82 -18.03 -1.52
CA PHE A 255 -18.15 -18.35 -1.99
C PHE A 255 -18.20 -19.77 -2.56
N GLU A 256 -19.35 -20.39 -2.44
CA GLU A 256 -19.63 -21.71 -3.00
C GLU A 256 -20.63 -21.59 -4.17
N VAL A 257 -20.44 -22.39 -5.21
CA VAL A 257 -21.30 -22.36 -6.38
C VAL A 257 -22.58 -23.14 -6.09
N GLU A 258 -23.74 -22.47 -6.10
CA GLU A 258 -25.06 -23.11 -5.92
C GLU A 258 -25.68 -23.52 -7.25
N ALA A 259 -25.47 -22.76 -8.32
CA ALA A 259 -25.94 -23.07 -9.67
C ALA A 259 -24.90 -22.60 -10.70
N SER A 260 -24.89 -23.22 -11.87
CA SER A 260 -23.87 -22.96 -12.89
C SER A 260 -24.31 -22.14 -14.10
N ARG A 261 -25.62 -21.84 -14.25
CA ARG A 261 -26.13 -21.09 -15.41
C ARG A 261 -27.36 -20.22 -15.04
N PRO A 262 -27.20 -18.94 -14.74
CA PRO A 262 -25.95 -18.24 -14.38
C PRO A 262 -25.34 -18.83 -13.13
N ALA A 263 -24.02 -18.61 -12.90
CA ALA A 263 -23.38 -19.06 -11.69
C ALA A 263 -23.92 -18.28 -10.49
N ALA A 264 -24.71 -18.95 -9.67
CA ALA A 264 -25.17 -18.44 -8.38
C ALA A 264 -24.18 -18.91 -7.30
N LEU A 265 -23.71 -18.00 -6.47
CA LEU A 265 -22.72 -18.27 -5.45
C LEU A 265 -23.25 -17.85 -4.08
N ARG A 266 -23.01 -18.71 -3.09
CA ARG A 266 -23.34 -18.47 -1.70
C ARG A 266 -22.08 -18.46 -0.85
N PHE A 267 -22.04 -17.57 0.10
CA PHE A 267 -21.09 -17.55 1.21
C PHE A 267 -21.87 -17.83 2.50
N ASP A 268 -21.48 -18.91 3.22
CA ASP A 268 -22.06 -19.23 4.52
C ASP A 268 -20.95 -19.26 5.57
N ARG A 269 -21.06 -18.38 6.55
CA ARG A 269 -20.11 -18.25 7.64
C ARG A 269 -20.15 -19.40 8.63
N ALA A 270 -21.28 -20.11 8.73
CA ALA A 270 -21.46 -21.20 9.69
C ALA A 270 -20.85 -22.53 9.23
N SER A 271 -20.72 -22.72 7.91
CA SER A 271 -20.26 -23.99 7.33
C SER A 271 -18.73 -24.16 7.32
N ARG A 272 -17.97 -23.11 7.56
CA ARG A 272 -16.49 -23.16 7.66
C ARG A 272 -16.00 -22.26 8.79
N GLY A 273 -15.07 -22.76 9.60
CA GLY A 273 -14.24 -21.93 10.45
C GLY A 273 -13.39 -20.97 9.59
N TRP A 274 -14.07 -20.06 8.85
CA TRP A 274 -13.43 -19.09 7.98
C TRP A 274 -12.53 -18.18 8.81
N ARG A 275 -11.25 -18.27 8.56
CA ARG A 275 -10.27 -17.29 9.04
C ARG A 275 -9.92 -16.39 7.85
N PRO A 276 -10.02 -15.05 7.99
CA PRO A 276 -9.56 -14.15 6.94
C PRO A 276 -8.08 -14.44 6.68
N PRO A 277 -7.65 -14.59 5.43
CA PRO A 277 -6.25 -14.73 5.11
C PRO A 277 -5.53 -13.46 5.60
N GLY A 278 -4.66 -13.58 6.61
CA GLY A 278 -3.76 -12.51 7.05
C GLY A 278 -4.08 -11.78 8.35
N PHE A 279 -5.00 -12.26 9.22
CA PHE A 279 -5.17 -11.74 10.58
C PHE A 279 -4.57 -12.67 11.66
N SER A 280 -3.40 -13.19 11.43
CA SER A 280 -2.48 -13.57 12.51
C SER A 280 -1.56 -12.36 12.72
N GLY A 281 -1.48 -11.84 13.96
CA GLY A 281 -0.57 -10.75 14.35
C GLY A 281 0.90 -11.17 14.23
N GLY A 282 1.34 -11.49 13.06
CA GLY A 282 2.68 -11.85 12.66
C GLY A 282 2.91 -11.27 11.27
N ARG A 283 4.06 -10.65 11.07
CA ARG A 283 4.57 -10.06 9.84
C ARG A 283 4.03 -10.76 8.59
N LEU A 284 3.45 -9.97 7.69
CA LEU A 284 3.11 -10.43 6.34
C LEU A 284 4.36 -11.07 5.72
N PRO A 285 4.28 -12.28 5.17
CA PRO A 285 5.37 -12.81 4.39
C PRO A 285 5.60 -11.92 3.17
N PRO A 286 6.85 -11.69 2.76
CA PRO A 286 7.15 -10.93 1.55
C PRO A 286 6.61 -11.69 0.34
N TRP A 287 5.83 -11.01 -0.45
CA TRP A 287 5.37 -11.45 -1.78
C TRP A 287 6.21 -10.84 -2.86
#